data_3af0bd2411d32fe21dbdfb817af02a83
#
_entry.id   3af0bd2411d32fe21dbdfb817af02a83
#
_cell.length_a   1.000
_cell.length_b   1.000
_cell.length_c   1.000
_cell.angle_alpha   90.00
_cell.angle_beta   90.00
_cell.angle_gamma   90.00
#
_symmetry.space_group_name_H-M   'P 1'
#
loop_
_entity.id
_entity.type
_entity.pdbx_description
1 polymer ?
#
loop_
_entity_poly.entity_id
_entity_poly.type
_entity_poly.pdbx_seq_one_letter_code
_entity_poly.pdbx_strand_id
1 'polypeptide(L)'
;VHGDSAFGGQGVNQETLALSETRGYSTGGTVHLIINNQIGFTTSDPRDLRSTLYCTDIVKMIEAPVLHVNGDDPEAVVLATQLALEFRLAFRKDVVLDIICFRKLGHNEQDTPALTQPLMYKKIGAHPGTRKLYADKLAAQGLGETLGDDMVKGYRSAMDEGRHTVNPVISNFKSKYAVDWSPFLGKKWTDAADTAIPLTEWKRLSEKLT
;
A
#
# COMPACT_ATOMS: atom_id res chain seq x y z
N VAL A 1 -0.05 -0.28 -4.14
CA VAL A 1 0.44 -0.99 -2.95
C VAL A 1 0.37 -2.48 -3.22
N HIS A 2 1.44 -3.23 -2.89
CA HIS A 2 1.59 -4.64 -3.18
C HIS A 2 2.10 -5.40 -1.95
N GLY A 3 1.79 -6.70 -1.86
CA GLY A 3 2.59 -7.65 -1.08
C GLY A 3 3.77 -8.14 -1.92
N ASP A 4 4.87 -8.55 -1.28
CA ASP A 4 6.11 -8.94 -1.97
C ASP A 4 5.93 -10.14 -2.92
N SER A 5 5.24 -11.18 -2.47
CA SER A 5 4.99 -12.37 -3.30
C SER A 5 4.05 -12.07 -4.46
N ALA A 6 3.03 -11.23 -4.25
CA ALA A 6 2.12 -10.80 -5.30
C ALA A 6 2.84 -9.92 -6.34
N PHE A 7 3.74 -9.03 -5.88
CA PHE A 7 4.50 -8.16 -6.78
C PHE A 7 5.42 -8.97 -7.70
N GLY A 8 6.21 -9.87 -7.13
CA GLY A 8 7.16 -10.66 -7.90
C GLY A 8 6.53 -11.82 -8.70
N GLY A 9 5.37 -12.33 -8.30
CA GLY A 9 4.80 -13.58 -8.81
C GLY A 9 3.55 -13.45 -9.69
N GLN A 10 2.95 -12.27 -9.80
CA GLN A 10 1.76 -12.08 -10.64
C GLN A 10 2.11 -11.40 -11.97
N GLY A 11 1.82 -12.07 -13.10
CA GLY A 11 2.16 -11.61 -14.45
C GLY A 11 1.64 -10.22 -14.80
N VAL A 12 0.51 -9.79 -14.22
CA VAL A 12 -0.05 -8.46 -14.42
C VAL A 12 0.93 -7.33 -14.06
N ASN A 13 1.83 -7.55 -13.09
CA ASN A 13 2.83 -6.56 -12.72
C ASN A 13 3.89 -6.39 -13.83
N GLN A 14 4.39 -7.51 -14.37
CA GLN A 14 5.35 -7.48 -15.48
C GLN A 14 4.72 -6.87 -16.74
N GLU A 15 3.47 -7.21 -17.03
CA GLU A 15 2.72 -6.63 -18.17
C GLU A 15 2.52 -5.11 -18.00
N THR A 16 2.16 -4.67 -16.80
CA THR A 16 2.02 -3.23 -16.47
C THR A 16 3.36 -2.50 -16.64
N LEU A 17 4.45 -3.08 -16.12
CA LEU A 17 5.78 -2.51 -16.27
C LEU A 17 6.20 -2.44 -17.74
N ALA A 18 5.94 -3.49 -18.52
CA ALA A 18 6.27 -3.51 -19.96
C ALA A 18 5.55 -2.42 -20.75
N LEU A 19 4.36 -1.98 -20.30
CA LEU A 19 3.58 -0.93 -20.96
C LEU A 19 3.87 0.47 -20.42
N SER A 20 4.44 0.62 -19.25
CA SER A 20 4.47 1.86 -18.45
C SER A 20 5.08 3.08 -19.16
N GLU A 21 6.04 2.88 -20.05
CA GLU A 21 6.70 3.93 -20.83
C GLU A 21 6.41 3.86 -22.33
N THR A 22 5.52 2.97 -22.79
CA THR A 22 5.18 2.88 -24.21
C THR A 22 4.29 4.05 -24.64
N ARG A 23 4.45 4.47 -25.90
CA ARG A 23 3.82 5.67 -26.47
C ARG A 23 2.31 5.53 -26.55
N GLY A 24 1.54 5.02 -26.09
CA GLY A 24 0.06 4.94 -26.08
C GLY A 24 -0.45 4.62 -24.70
N TYR A 25 0.43 4.13 -23.82
CA TYR A 25 0.06 3.59 -22.53
C TYR A 25 0.85 4.22 -21.36
N SER A 26 1.72 5.19 -21.65
CA SER A 26 2.53 5.83 -20.61
C SER A 26 1.66 6.39 -19.48
N THR A 27 2.01 6.02 -18.25
CA THR A 27 1.30 6.44 -17.03
C THR A 27 1.86 7.73 -16.43
N GLY A 28 3.01 8.19 -16.89
CA GLY A 28 3.74 9.31 -16.30
C GLY A 28 4.38 8.96 -14.95
N GLY A 29 4.77 7.70 -14.79
CA GLY A 29 5.43 7.15 -13.62
C GLY A 29 4.47 6.74 -12.50
N THR A 30 4.85 5.71 -11.78
CA THR A 30 4.13 5.13 -10.66
C THR A 30 5.05 4.96 -9.46
N VAL A 31 4.58 5.25 -8.26
CA VAL A 31 5.24 4.83 -7.02
C VAL A 31 4.67 3.48 -6.63
N HIS A 32 5.47 2.43 -6.76
CA HIS A 32 5.12 1.08 -6.31
C HIS A 32 5.54 0.89 -4.86
N LEU A 33 4.59 0.74 -3.96
CA LEU A 33 4.83 0.54 -2.54
C LEU A 33 4.64 -0.93 -2.20
N ILE A 34 5.70 -1.61 -1.78
CA ILE A 34 5.68 -3.03 -1.44
C ILE A 34 5.75 -3.19 0.07
N ILE A 35 4.72 -3.79 0.64
CA ILE A 35 4.72 -4.24 2.03
C ILE A 35 5.33 -5.65 2.04
N ASN A 36 6.65 -5.69 2.18
CA ASN A 36 7.43 -6.92 2.09
C ASN A 36 7.49 -7.62 3.45
N ASN A 37 6.54 -8.50 3.68
CA ASN A 37 6.49 -9.29 4.91
C ASN A 37 7.34 -10.56 4.87
N GLN A 38 8.11 -10.78 3.80
CA GLN A 38 9.10 -11.83 3.63
C GLN A 38 8.52 -13.26 3.61
N ILE A 39 7.22 -13.39 3.32
CA ILE A 39 6.54 -14.68 3.27
C ILE A 39 5.46 -14.67 2.18
N GLY A 40 5.35 -15.77 1.44
CA GLY A 40 4.29 -15.98 0.43
C GLY A 40 3.31 -17.04 0.89
N PHE A 41 2.12 -16.65 1.34
CA PHE A 41 1.10 -17.53 1.88
C PHE A 41 1.66 -18.44 2.99
N THR A 42 1.86 -19.74 2.71
CA THR A 42 2.40 -20.75 3.64
C THR A 42 3.71 -21.36 3.16
N THR A 43 4.40 -20.73 2.19
CA THR A 43 5.67 -21.23 1.67
C THR A 43 6.71 -21.34 2.79
N SER A 44 7.20 -22.55 3.03
CA SER A 44 8.05 -22.86 4.18
C SER A 44 9.50 -22.41 4.00
N ASP A 45 10.01 -22.42 2.77
CA ASP A 45 11.40 -22.09 2.46
C ASP A 45 11.45 -20.83 1.55
N PRO A 46 12.20 -19.79 1.92
CA PRO A 46 12.33 -18.58 1.10
C PRO A 46 12.85 -18.86 -0.33
N ARG A 47 13.60 -19.92 -0.53
CA ARG A 47 14.11 -20.32 -1.85
C ARG A 47 13.02 -20.81 -2.80
N ASP A 48 11.87 -21.18 -2.27
CA ASP A 48 10.70 -21.62 -3.05
C ASP A 48 9.76 -20.46 -3.42
N LEU A 49 10.05 -19.25 -2.93
CA LEU A 49 9.23 -18.06 -3.22
C LEU A 49 9.47 -17.50 -4.62
N ARG A 50 10.73 -17.42 -5.03
CA ARG A 50 11.14 -16.85 -6.32
C ARG A 50 12.56 -17.25 -6.69
N SER A 51 12.88 -17.13 -7.98
CA SER A 51 14.23 -17.43 -8.49
C SER A 51 15.26 -16.35 -8.17
N THR A 52 14.82 -15.15 -7.77
CA THR A 52 15.69 -14.00 -7.48
C THR A 52 15.71 -13.68 -5.99
N LEU A 53 16.72 -12.92 -5.56
CA LEU A 53 16.86 -12.53 -4.15
C LEU A 53 15.74 -11.57 -3.72
N TYR A 54 15.41 -10.61 -4.57
CA TYR A 54 14.40 -9.59 -4.27
C TYR A 54 13.14 -9.76 -5.13
N CYS A 55 11.97 -9.54 -4.55
CA CYS A 55 10.72 -9.48 -5.30
C CYS A 55 10.71 -8.31 -6.31
N THR A 56 11.55 -7.30 -6.07
CA THR A 56 11.72 -6.11 -6.89
C THR A 56 12.58 -6.33 -8.12
N ASP A 57 13.20 -7.50 -8.29
CA ASP A 57 14.07 -7.75 -9.46
C ASP A 57 13.34 -7.66 -10.80
N ILE A 58 12.00 -7.81 -10.81
CA ILE A 58 11.18 -7.65 -12.02
C ILE A 58 11.23 -6.22 -12.59
N VAL A 59 11.49 -5.19 -11.77
CA VAL A 59 11.53 -3.80 -12.26
C VAL A 59 12.81 -3.45 -12.97
N LYS A 60 13.81 -4.33 -12.98
CA LYS A 60 15.01 -4.20 -13.80
C LYS A 60 14.71 -4.14 -15.30
N MET A 61 13.57 -4.72 -15.73
CA MET A 61 13.14 -4.64 -17.12
C MET A 61 12.85 -3.21 -17.62
N ILE A 62 12.57 -2.27 -16.71
CA ILE A 62 12.34 -0.85 -17.01
C ILE A 62 13.37 0.07 -16.34
N GLU A 63 14.41 -0.50 -15.74
CA GLU A 63 15.49 0.24 -15.06
C GLU A 63 14.99 1.20 -13.95
N ALA A 64 13.86 0.87 -13.31
CA ALA A 64 13.31 1.69 -12.25
C ALA A 64 14.17 1.61 -10.97
N PRO A 65 14.42 2.73 -10.28
CA PRO A 65 15.11 2.72 -9.00
C PRO A 65 14.30 2.01 -7.94
N VAL A 66 15.01 1.31 -7.04
CA VAL A 66 14.44 0.59 -5.90
C VAL A 66 15.05 1.13 -4.61
N LEU A 67 14.20 1.50 -3.67
CA LEU A 67 14.56 1.91 -2.32
C LEU A 67 14.17 0.79 -1.35
N HIS A 68 15.14 0.15 -0.72
CA HIS A 68 14.89 -0.80 0.36
C HIS A 68 14.94 -0.09 1.70
N VAL A 69 13.90 -0.23 2.51
CA VAL A 69 13.79 0.44 3.81
C VAL A 69 13.31 -0.52 4.89
N ASN A 70 13.89 -0.41 6.10
CA ASN A 70 13.43 -1.15 7.26
C ASN A 70 12.10 -0.56 7.77
N GLY A 71 11.03 -1.36 7.76
CA GLY A 71 9.72 -0.96 8.27
C GLY A 71 9.67 -0.68 9.77
N ASP A 72 10.68 -1.08 10.52
CA ASP A 72 10.80 -0.74 11.96
C ASP A 72 11.40 0.66 12.22
N ASP A 73 11.81 1.37 11.16
CA ASP A 73 12.22 2.78 11.25
C ASP A 73 11.22 3.68 10.51
N PRO A 74 10.19 4.22 11.21
CA PRO A 74 9.17 5.06 10.57
C PRO A 74 9.73 6.34 9.92
N GLU A 75 10.80 6.91 10.46
CA GLU A 75 11.42 8.12 9.89
C GLU A 75 12.09 7.80 8.56
N ALA A 76 12.80 6.66 8.49
CA ALA A 76 13.40 6.20 7.24
C ALA A 76 12.33 5.88 6.18
N VAL A 77 11.19 5.30 6.59
CA VAL A 77 10.05 5.03 5.69
C VAL A 77 9.47 6.33 5.14
N VAL A 78 9.29 7.35 5.98
CA VAL A 78 8.80 8.67 5.55
C VAL A 78 9.79 9.31 4.57
N LEU A 79 11.07 9.33 4.89
CA LEU A 79 12.12 9.89 4.02
C LEU A 79 12.15 9.18 2.65
N ALA A 80 12.16 7.85 2.65
CA ALA A 80 12.17 7.07 1.42
C ALA A 80 10.90 7.29 0.58
N THR A 81 9.74 7.46 1.25
CA THR A 81 8.47 7.75 0.56
C THR A 81 8.49 9.14 -0.09
N GLN A 82 9.01 10.15 0.60
CA GLN A 82 9.19 11.49 0.05
C GLN A 82 10.10 11.47 -1.17
N LEU A 83 11.26 10.82 -1.06
CA LEU A 83 12.21 10.68 -2.16
C LEU A 83 11.60 9.97 -3.37
N ALA A 84 10.85 8.88 -3.14
CA ALA A 84 10.16 8.16 -4.21
C ALA A 84 9.10 9.03 -4.91
N LEU A 85 8.32 9.79 -4.14
CA LEU A 85 7.32 10.70 -4.69
C LEU A 85 7.96 11.82 -5.50
N GLU A 86 9.01 12.45 -4.98
CA GLU A 86 9.75 13.53 -5.65
C GLU A 86 10.39 13.01 -6.94
N PHE A 87 11.00 11.82 -6.92
CA PHE A 87 11.54 11.18 -8.11
C PHE A 87 10.46 11.00 -9.18
N ARG A 88 9.33 10.41 -8.82
CA ARG A 88 8.20 10.22 -9.75
C ARG A 88 7.69 11.55 -10.32
N LEU A 89 7.59 12.58 -9.50
CA LEU A 89 7.11 13.90 -9.95
C LEU A 89 8.12 14.59 -10.87
N ALA A 90 9.41 14.50 -10.56
CA ALA A 90 10.46 15.16 -11.33
C ALA A 90 10.72 14.47 -12.69
N PHE A 91 10.79 13.14 -12.70
CA PHE A 91 11.20 12.38 -13.88
C PHE A 91 10.05 11.70 -14.62
N ARG A 92 8.86 11.64 -14.03
CA ARG A 92 7.68 10.93 -14.57
C ARG A 92 7.96 9.47 -14.90
N LYS A 93 8.81 8.83 -14.09
CA LYS A 93 9.21 7.43 -14.19
C LYS A 93 8.75 6.63 -12.97
N ASP A 94 8.69 5.33 -13.14
CA ASP A 94 8.38 4.41 -12.05
C ASP A 94 9.51 4.39 -11.02
N VAL A 95 9.13 4.20 -9.77
CA VAL A 95 10.04 4.00 -8.64
C VAL A 95 9.41 3.01 -7.67
N VAL A 96 10.23 2.17 -7.07
CA VAL A 96 9.78 1.13 -6.15
C VAL A 96 10.29 1.41 -4.74
N LEU A 97 9.39 1.33 -3.78
CA LEU A 97 9.69 1.40 -2.36
C LEU A 97 9.39 0.04 -1.73
N ASP A 98 10.43 -0.68 -1.35
CA ASP A 98 10.35 -2.01 -0.72
C ASP A 98 10.50 -1.86 0.79
N ILE A 99 9.38 -1.91 1.52
CA ILE A 99 9.32 -1.77 2.98
C ILE A 99 9.40 -3.15 3.60
N ILE A 100 10.58 -3.47 4.14
CA ILE A 100 10.85 -4.76 4.77
C ILE A 100 10.20 -4.81 6.14
N CYS A 101 9.28 -5.73 6.34
CA CYS A 101 8.53 -5.93 7.58
C CYS A 101 8.29 -7.41 7.86
N PHE A 102 7.34 -7.74 8.71
CA PHE A 102 6.91 -9.12 8.96
C PHE A 102 5.40 -9.20 9.13
N ARG A 103 4.84 -10.36 8.86
CA ARG A 103 3.44 -10.67 9.11
C ARG A 103 3.30 -11.23 10.53
N LYS A 104 2.57 -10.55 11.39
CA LYS A 104 2.42 -10.94 12.81
C LYS A 104 1.51 -12.14 13.01
N LEU A 105 0.44 -12.22 12.25
CA LEU A 105 -0.58 -13.28 12.32
C LEU A 105 -0.50 -14.20 11.10
N GLY A 106 -1.38 -15.21 11.02
CA GLY A 106 -1.48 -16.08 9.85
C GLY A 106 -1.99 -15.38 8.59
N HIS A 107 -2.02 -16.10 7.49
CA HIS A 107 -2.57 -15.60 6.23
C HIS A 107 -4.08 -15.30 6.34
N ASN A 108 -4.77 -16.10 7.13
CA ASN A 108 -6.18 -15.94 7.49
C ASN A 108 -6.39 -16.34 8.96
N GLU A 109 -7.63 -16.29 9.43
CA GLU A 109 -8.00 -16.53 10.83
C GLU A 109 -7.74 -17.97 11.28
N GLN A 110 -7.68 -18.92 10.37
CA GLN A 110 -7.48 -20.35 10.67
C GLN A 110 -6.02 -20.77 10.52
N ASP A 111 -5.17 -19.92 9.92
CA ASP A 111 -3.77 -20.24 9.70
C ASP A 111 -2.94 -20.11 10.98
N THR A 112 -2.24 -21.17 11.34
CA THR A 112 -1.25 -21.18 12.42
C THR A 112 0.15 -21.12 11.82
N PRO A 113 0.73 -19.95 11.61
CA PRO A 113 1.94 -19.79 10.79
C PRO A 113 3.20 -20.45 11.40
N ALA A 114 3.20 -20.71 12.71
CA ALA A 114 4.28 -21.43 13.36
C ALA A 114 4.41 -22.91 12.90
N LEU A 115 3.36 -23.46 12.27
CA LEU A 115 3.42 -24.81 11.70
C LEU A 115 4.28 -24.87 10.43
N THR A 116 4.29 -23.80 9.64
CA THR A 116 5.03 -23.73 8.38
C THR A 116 6.35 -22.97 8.50
N GLN A 117 6.42 -21.94 9.36
CA GLN A 117 7.61 -21.11 9.59
C GLN A 117 7.97 -21.03 11.09
N PRO A 118 8.34 -22.12 11.76
CA PRO A 118 8.55 -22.15 13.20
C PRO A 118 9.68 -21.22 13.67
N LEU A 119 10.80 -21.17 12.94
CA LEU A 119 11.95 -20.35 13.30
C LEU A 119 11.66 -18.85 13.11
N MET A 120 10.99 -18.48 12.03
CA MET A 120 10.57 -17.12 11.75
C MET A 120 9.61 -16.63 12.85
N TYR A 121 8.57 -17.39 13.15
CA TYR A 121 7.57 -16.98 14.15
C TYR A 121 8.06 -17.03 15.60
N LYS A 122 9.09 -17.80 15.88
CA LYS A 122 9.83 -17.68 17.15
C LYS A 122 10.49 -16.32 17.30
N LYS A 123 11.09 -15.79 16.23
CA LYS A 123 11.69 -14.44 16.21
C LYS A 123 10.62 -13.36 16.25
N ILE A 124 9.55 -13.50 15.45
CA ILE A 124 8.43 -12.56 15.40
C ILE A 124 7.76 -12.45 16.79
N GLY A 125 7.56 -13.57 17.48
CA GLY A 125 6.97 -13.58 18.82
C GLY A 125 7.81 -12.86 19.87
N ALA A 126 9.13 -12.81 19.69
CA ALA A 126 10.05 -12.09 20.57
C ALA A 126 10.22 -10.60 20.18
N HIS A 127 9.71 -10.19 19.02
CA HIS A 127 9.86 -8.83 18.51
C HIS A 127 8.91 -7.86 19.24
N PRO A 128 9.40 -6.73 19.79
CA PRO A 128 8.58 -5.82 20.60
C PRO A 128 7.51 -5.03 19.79
N GLY A 129 7.64 -5.03 18.47
CA GLY A 129 6.82 -4.26 17.54
C GLY A 129 7.34 -2.85 17.29
N THR A 130 7.09 -2.35 16.09
CA THR A 130 7.57 -1.03 15.58
C THR A 130 7.19 0.11 16.51
N ARG A 131 5.95 0.11 17.05
CA ARG A 131 5.49 1.16 17.99
C ARG A 131 6.42 1.28 19.20
N LYS A 132 6.76 0.13 19.82
CA LYS A 132 7.62 0.15 21.01
C LYS A 132 9.05 0.57 20.66
N LEU A 133 9.61 0.01 19.60
CA LEU A 133 10.96 0.39 19.15
C LEU A 133 11.08 1.89 18.89
N TYR A 134 10.08 2.46 18.24
CA TYR A 134 10.07 3.89 17.93
C TYR A 134 9.84 4.75 19.18
N ALA A 135 8.94 4.34 20.08
CA ALA A 135 8.74 5.04 21.34
C ALA A 135 10.02 5.05 22.21
N ASP A 136 10.71 3.91 22.28
CA ASP A 136 11.99 3.81 23.01
C ASP A 136 13.09 4.71 22.37
N LYS A 137 13.12 4.77 21.02
CA LYS A 137 14.01 5.69 20.29
C LYS A 137 13.72 7.15 20.63
N LEU A 138 12.44 7.55 20.63
CA LEU A 138 12.03 8.92 20.96
C LEU A 138 12.31 9.28 22.41
N ALA A 139 12.09 8.36 23.34
CA ALA A 139 12.43 8.53 24.76
C ALA A 139 13.92 8.74 24.96
N ALA A 140 14.77 7.96 24.28
CA ALA A 140 16.22 8.13 24.30
C ALA A 140 16.67 9.49 23.72
N GLN A 141 15.86 10.10 22.86
CA GLN A 141 16.08 11.46 22.32
C GLN A 141 15.48 12.57 23.20
N GLY A 142 14.89 12.22 24.36
CA GLY A 142 14.37 13.18 25.34
C GLY A 142 12.93 13.66 25.08
N LEU A 143 12.16 12.98 24.22
CA LEU A 143 10.78 13.35 23.89
C LEU A 143 9.72 12.82 24.89
N GLY A 144 10.17 12.23 26.02
CA GLY A 144 9.29 11.75 27.10
C GLY A 144 9.01 10.25 27.01
N GLU A 145 9.19 9.58 28.17
CA GLU A 145 9.05 8.13 28.28
C GLU A 145 7.61 7.64 28.11
N THR A 146 6.61 8.46 28.43
CA THR A 146 5.19 8.10 28.39
C THR A 146 4.49 8.47 27.08
N LEU A 147 5.15 9.22 26.18
CA LEU A 147 4.54 9.77 24.97
C LEU A 147 3.75 8.74 24.16
N GLY A 148 4.34 7.59 23.87
CA GLY A 148 3.68 6.54 23.10
C GLY A 148 2.44 5.96 23.76
N ASP A 149 2.47 5.78 25.06
CA ASP A 149 1.33 5.24 25.83
C ASP A 149 0.23 6.29 26.02
N ASP A 150 0.57 7.55 26.17
CA ASP A 150 -0.38 8.65 26.28
C ASP A 150 -1.14 8.85 24.95
N MET A 151 -0.44 8.75 23.81
CA MET A 151 -1.08 8.75 22.49
C MET A 151 -2.08 7.58 22.33
N VAL A 152 -1.71 6.37 22.77
CA VAL A 152 -2.61 5.20 22.72
C VAL A 152 -3.83 5.40 23.60
N LYS A 153 -3.65 5.91 24.84
CA LYS A 153 -4.77 6.20 25.75
C LYS A 153 -5.70 7.24 25.15
N GLY A 154 -5.15 8.34 24.62
CA GLY A 154 -5.95 9.38 24.00
C GLY A 154 -6.77 8.89 22.80
N TYR A 155 -6.18 8.03 21.95
CA TYR A 155 -6.86 7.42 20.82
C TYR A 155 -8.02 6.50 21.29
N ARG A 156 -7.75 5.63 22.26
CA ARG A 156 -8.78 4.72 22.82
C ARG A 156 -9.92 5.50 23.45
N SER A 157 -9.63 6.52 24.27
CA SER A 157 -10.66 7.39 24.86
C SER A 157 -11.53 8.04 23.78
N ALA A 158 -10.93 8.53 22.70
CA ALA A 158 -11.68 9.10 21.60
C ALA A 158 -12.62 8.07 20.91
N MET A 159 -12.17 6.82 20.77
CA MET A 159 -13.01 5.74 20.23
C MET A 159 -14.16 5.39 21.17
N ASP A 160 -13.88 5.25 22.47
CA ASP A 160 -14.89 4.92 23.48
C ASP A 160 -15.99 6.01 23.57
N GLU A 161 -15.63 7.26 23.35
CA GLU A 161 -16.54 8.40 23.28
C GLU A 161 -17.26 8.55 21.92
N GLY A 162 -17.01 7.65 20.97
CA GLY A 162 -17.56 7.73 19.61
C GLY A 162 -17.04 8.93 18.79
N ARG A 163 -15.93 9.52 19.20
CA ARG A 163 -15.31 10.63 18.48
C ARG A 163 -14.49 10.12 17.29
N HIS A 164 -14.67 10.73 16.14
CA HIS A 164 -13.81 10.48 14.98
C HIS A 164 -12.39 10.99 15.24
N THR A 165 -11.42 10.10 15.13
CA THR A 165 -10.01 10.49 15.06
C THR A 165 -9.67 10.84 13.61
N VAL A 166 -9.93 12.08 13.21
CA VAL A 166 -9.74 12.51 11.83
C VAL A 166 -8.28 12.85 11.60
N ASN A 167 -7.69 12.31 10.54
CA ASN A 167 -6.42 12.82 10.03
C ASN A 167 -6.65 14.21 9.42
N PRO A 168 -6.07 15.31 9.97
CA PRO A 168 -6.29 16.67 9.50
C PRO A 168 -5.92 16.87 8.03
N VAL A 169 -4.97 16.08 7.51
CA VAL A 169 -4.54 16.14 6.10
C VAL A 169 -5.66 15.69 5.15
N ILE A 170 -6.56 14.81 5.63
CA ILE A 170 -7.65 14.23 4.82
C ILE A 170 -8.99 14.95 5.07
N SER A 171 -9.16 15.62 6.22
CA SER A 171 -10.45 16.16 6.67
C SER A 171 -11.10 17.15 5.71
N ASN A 172 -10.33 17.89 4.91
CA ASN A 172 -10.81 18.86 3.94
C ASN A 172 -10.64 18.41 2.48
N PHE A 173 -10.23 17.15 2.26
CA PHE A 173 -10.00 16.66 0.92
C PHE A 173 -11.33 16.36 0.22
N LYS A 174 -11.66 17.17 -0.78
CA LYS A 174 -12.77 16.92 -1.71
C LYS A 174 -12.18 16.45 -3.04
N SER A 175 -12.31 15.18 -3.34
CA SER A 175 -11.92 14.66 -4.64
C SER A 175 -12.86 15.19 -5.73
N LYS A 176 -12.31 15.79 -6.80
CA LYS A 176 -13.11 16.17 -7.99
C LYS A 176 -13.68 14.95 -8.73
N TYR A 177 -13.19 13.77 -8.41
CA TYR A 177 -13.64 12.50 -8.98
C TYR A 177 -14.54 11.71 -8.00
N ALA A 178 -14.89 12.31 -6.85
CA ALA A 178 -15.83 11.68 -5.95
C ALA A 178 -17.22 11.58 -6.62
N VAL A 179 -17.76 10.37 -6.61
CA VAL A 179 -19.12 10.09 -7.11
C VAL A 179 -20.07 10.07 -5.93
N ASP A 180 -21.18 10.82 -6.05
CA ASP A 180 -22.26 10.72 -5.09
C ASP A 180 -23.06 9.44 -5.35
N TRP A 181 -22.96 8.48 -4.43
CA TRP A 181 -23.67 7.22 -4.50
C TRP A 181 -25.06 7.27 -3.88
N SER A 182 -25.43 8.35 -3.20
CA SER A 182 -26.73 8.47 -2.52
C SER A 182 -27.95 8.21 -3.40
N PRO A 183 -27.97 8.61 -4.69
CA PRO A 183 -29.09 8.31 -5.60
C PRO A 183 -29.28 6.80 -5.89
N PHE A 184 -28.25 5.99 -5.65
CA PHE A 184 -28.23 4.55 -5.92
C PHE A 184 -28.49 3.69 -4.69
N LEU A 185 -28.46 4.28 -3.50
CA LEU A 185 -28.70 3.54 -2.25
C LEU A 185 -30.16 3.13 -2.14
N GLY A 186 -30.40 1.93 -1.60
CA GLY A 186 -31.74 1.39 -1.40
C GLY A 186 -32.45 0.93 -2.68
N LYS A 187 -31.81 0.98 -3.84
CA LYS A 187 -32.35 0.47 -5.10
C LYS A 187 -32.25 -1.04 -5.18
N LYS A 188 -33.22 -1.64 -5.85
CA LYS A 188 -33.19 -3.07 -6.21
C LYS A 188 -32.77 -3.20 -7.65
N TRP A 189 -32.16 -4.33 -8.00
CA TRP A 189 -31.75 -4.58 -9.39
C TRP A 189 -32.95 -4.65 -10.38
N THR A 190 -34.17 -4.85 -9.88
CA THR A 190 -35.42 -4.86 -10.64
C THR A 190 -36.05 -3.47 -10.81
N ASP A 191 -35.53 -2.45 -10.15
CA ASP A 191 -36.07 -1.09 -10.29
C ASP A 191 -35.79 -0.57 -11.69
N ALA A 192 -36.76 0.13 -12.27
CA ALA A 192 -36.60 0.74 -13.57
C ALA A 192 -35.52 1.85 -13.51
N ALA A 193 -34.64 1.87 -14.50
CA ALA A 193 -33.63 2.91 -14.68
C ALA A 193 -33.74 3.48 -16.09
N ASP A 194 -33.72 4.81 -16.20
CA ASP A 194 -33.59 5.48 -17.50
C ASP A 194 -32.13 5.41 -17.96
N THR A 195 -31.85 4.60 -18.96
CA THR A 195 -30.53 4.44 -19.58
C THR A 195 -30.42 5.16 -20.92
N ALA A 196 -31.44 5.95 -21.29
CA ALA A 196 -31.42 6.71 -22.52
C ALA A 196 -30.38 7.83 -22.51
N ILE A 197 -29.68 7.99 -23.60
CA ILE A 197 -28.73 9.10 -23.79
C ILE A 197 -29.33 10.06 -24.81
N PRO A 198 -29.43 11.35 -24.54
CA PRO A 198 -29.95 12.34 -25.48
C PRO A 198 -29.19 12.31 -26.82
N LEU A 199 -29.92 12.46 -27.93
CA LEU A 199 -29.32 12.46 -29.26
C LEU A 199 -28.24 13.55 -29.43
N THR A 200 -28.38 14.66 -28.74
CA THR A 200 -27.39 15.75 -28.72
C THR A 200 -26.06 15.28 -28.16
N GLU A 201 -26.11 14.48 -27.11
CA GLU A 201 -24.87 13.93 -26.49
C GLU A 201 -24.23 12.87 -27.40
N TRP A 202 -25.03 12.03 -28.04
CA TRP A 202 -24.54 11.09 -29.07
C TRP A 202 -23.83 11.82 -30.22
N LYS A 203 -24.38 12.91 -30.73
CA LYS A 203 -23.75 13.72 -31.78
C LYS A 203 -22.41 14.31 -31.27
N ARG A 204 -22.39 14.89 -30.07
CA ARG A 204 -21.20 15.42 -29.48
C ARG A 204 -20.08 14.40 -29.29
N LEU A 205 -20.42 13.17 -28.87
CA LEU A 205 -19.47 12.07 -28.74
C LEU A 205 -18.95 11.60 -30.10
N SER A 206 -19.85 11.48 -31.11
CA SER A 206 -19.46 11.13 -32.46
C SER A 206 -18.45 12.10 -33.08
N GLU A 207 -18.65 13.40 -32.90
CA GLU A 207 -17.74 14.46 -33.38
C GLU A 207 -16.34 14.38 -32.74
N LYS A 208 -16.24 13.78 -31.55
CA LYS A 208 -14.95 13.57 -30.89
C LYS A 208 -14.19 12.34 -31.36
N LEU A 209 -14.88 11.40 -31.99
CA LEU A 209 -14.32 10.14 -32.45
C LEU A 209 -13.94 10.18 -33.93
N THR A 210 -14.42 11.14 -34.68
CA THR A 210 -14.09 11.43 -36.09
C THR A 210 -13.14 12.60 -36.21
#